data_ba0d8c571948706d2457251b207cdbc4
#
_entry.id   ba0d8c571948706d2457251b207cdbc4
#
_cell.length_a   1.000
_cell.length_b   1.000
_cell.length_c   1.000
_cell.angle_alpha   90.00
_cell.angle_beta   90.00
_cell.angle_gamma   90.00
#
_symmetry.space_group_name_H-M   'P 1'
#
loop_
_entity.id
_entity.type
_entity.pdbx_description
1 polymer ?
#
loop_
_entity_poly.entity_id
_entity_poly.type
_entity_poly.pdbx_seq_one_letter_code
_entity_poly.pdbx_strand_id
1 'polypeptide(L)'
;MSLGEYLFNASNSPDKFLFYHIGHGLFCSFFNSSQLGIKENSYIGEIGHTVVDINGPVCECGKKGCLQTYISESWLIKTGQLLFNSSPNNILRSLVTSENDITIETIIKAYELGDSYFTNKIDQGLKLLSTSIANTLIIQDSEKIYLNSKLFQHLSFKNQIISQIQEQLNFIPMKRNIDIEITEFDNFRGAKGAAALAAFTFFIKNSNFEYHRL
;
A
#
# COMPACT_ATOMS: atom_id res chain seq x y z
N MET A 1 -1.29 -9.20 8.17
CA MET A 1 0.05 -8.66 7.82
C MET A 1 0.65 -7.89 9.00
N SER A 2 0.00 -6.89 9.59
CA SER A 2 0.56 -6.10 10.70
C SER A 2 0.99 -6.93 11.91
N LEU A 3 0.16 -7.90 12.33
CA LEU A 3 0.54 -8.83 13.41
C LEU A 3 1.77 -9.66 13.03
N GLY A 4 1.88 -10.07 11.75
CA GLY A 4 3.07 -10.76 11.26
C GLY A 4 4.32 -9.89 11.32
N GLU A 5 4.20 -8.60 10.95
CA GLU A 5 5.29 -7.64 11.07
C GLU A 5 5.75 -7.48 12.52
N TYR A 6 4.79 -7.34 13.43
CA TYR A 6 5.09 -7.21 14.85
C TYR A 6 5.74 -8.46 15.46
N LEU A 7 5.25 -9.66 15.12
CA LEU A 7 5.74 -10.91 15.74
C LEU A 7 7.07 -11.40 15.14
N PHE A 8 7.26 -11.19 13.81
CA PHE A 8 8.43 -11.76 13.12
C PHE A 8 9.56 -10.76 12.88
N ASN A 9 9.30 -9.45 13.01
CA ASN A 9 10.30 -8.38 12.94
C ASN A 9 10.41 -7.62 14.27
N ALA A 10 10.30 -8.34 15.39
CA ALA A 10 10.10 -7.80 16.72
C ALA A 10 11.19 -6.82 17.21
N SER A 11 12.42 -6.89 16.69
CA SER A 11 13.52 -6.02 17.13
C SER A 11 13.37 -4.55 16.71
N ASN A 12 12.51 -4.25 15.71
CA ASN A 12 12.37 -2.90 15.11
C ASN A 12 10.93 -2.42 14.98
N SER A 13 9.93 -3.18 15.42
CA SER A 13 8.53 -2.77 15.31
C SER A 13 8.08 -2.03 16.55
N PRO A 14 7.63 -0.78 16.44
CA PRO A 14 7.09 -0.03 17.59
C PRO A 14 5.73 -0.58 18.02
N ASP A 15 5.24 -0.12 19.18
CA ASP A 15 3.96 -0.53 19.71
C ASP A 15 2.75 -0.05 18.92
N LYS A 16 2.93 1.04 18.16
CA LYS A 16 1.88 1.63 17.31
C LYS A 16 2.41 1.94 15.93
N PHE A 17 1.83 1.31 14.91
CA PHE A 17 2.20 1.58 13.53
C PHE A 17 1.04 1.42 12.56
N LEU A 18 1.18 2.03 11.39
CA LEU A 18 0.34 1.80 10.21
C LEU A 18 1.08 0.87 9.25
N PHE A 19 0.36 -0.09 8.71
CA PHE A 19 0.86 -0.96 7.66
C PHE A 19 -0.02 -0.80 6.42
N TYR A 20 0.55 -0.23 5.36
CA TYR A 20 -0.09 -0.09 4.05
C TYR A 20 0.39 -1.18 3.11
N HIS A 21 -0.55 -1.87 2.50
CA HIS A 21 -0.27 -2.78 1.40
C HIS A 21 -0.94 -2.26 0.12
N ILE A 22 -0.11 -2.04 -0.90
CA ILE A 22 -0.52 -1.61 -2.23
C ILE A 22 -0.17 -2.73 -3.19
N GLY A 23 -1.17 -3.53 -3.53
CA GLY A 23 -1.08 -4.67 -4.43
C GLY A 23 -2.28 -4.70 -5.36
N HIS A 24 -2.94 -5.86 -5.49
CA HIS A 24 -4.16 -5.99 -6.29
C HIS A 24 -5.21 -4.94 -5.89
N GLY A 25 -5.46 -4.77 -4.59
CA GLY A 25 -6.17 -3.65 -3.99
C GLY A 25 -5.28 -2.87 -3.04
N LEU A 26 -5.85 -1.95 -2.27
CA LEU A 26 -5.17 -1.23 -1.21
C LEU A 26 -5.86 -1.47 0.12
N PHE A 27 -5.06 -1.81 1.13
CA PHE A 27 -5.55 -1.79 2.49
C PHE A 27 -4.52 -1.15 3.44
N CYS A 28 -5.03 -0.66 4.58
CA CYS A 28 -4.24 -0.18 5.69
C CYS A 28 -4.68 -0.87 6.97
N SER A 29 -3.76 -1.31 7.78
CA SER A 29 -4.07 -1.75 9.14
C SER A 29 -3.32 -0.93 10.15
N PHE A 30 -4.02 -0.52 11.19
CA PHE A 30 -3.43 0.07 12.38
C PHE A 30 -3.13 -1.03 13.38
N PHE A 31 -1.89 -1.10 13.83
CA PHE A 31 -1.45 -2.00 14.87
C PHE A 31 -1.22 -1.24 16.18
N ASN A 32 -1.70 -1.80 17.28
CA ASN A 32 -1.44 -1.31 18.63
C ASN A 32 -1.25 -2.52 19.56
N SER A 33 -0.06 -2.68 20.12
CA SER A 33 0.30 -3.81 20.98
C SER A 33 -0.58 -3.92 22.23
N SER A 34 -1.08 -2.80 22.75
CA SER A 34 -1.98 -2.78 23.91
C SER A 34 -3.42 -3.19 23.59
N GLN A 35 -3.77 -3.30 22.30
CA GLN A 35 -5.13 -3.62 21.82
C GLN A 35 -5.13 -4.81 20.88
N LEU A 36 -4.40 -5.86 21.24
CA LEU A 36 -4.33 -7.08 20.43
C LEU A 36 -5.69 -7.79 20.44
N GLY A 37 -6.29 -7.94 19.28
CA GLY A 37 -7.54 -8.67 19.11
C GLY A 37 -8.01 -8.68 17.66
N ILE A 38 -8.82 -9.69 17.31
CA ILE A 38 -9.49 -9.76 16.02
C ILE A 38 -10.68 -8.79 16.10
N LYS A 39 -10.71 -7.79 15.24
CA LYS A 39 -11.89 -6.92 15.07
C LYS A 39 -12.82 -7.60 14.06
N GLU A 40 -14.07 -7.75 14.45
CA GLU A 40 -15.08 -8.42 13.61
C GLU A 40 -15.55 -7.57 12.42
N ASN A 41 -15.19 -6.29 12.36
CA ASN A 41 -15.61 -5.41 11.28
C ASN A 41 -14.69 -5.57 10.06
N SER A 42 -15.20 -6.20 9.01
CA SER A 42 -14.49 -6.48 7.75
C SER A 42 -14.18 -5.23 6.89
N TYR A 43 -14.80 -4.08 7.19
CA TYR A 43 -14.56 -2.84 6.42
C TYR A 43 -13.41 -2.00 6.96
N ILE A 44 -12.89 -2.33 8.15
CA ILE A 44 -11.77 -1.60 8.73
C ILE A 44 -10.51 -1.90 7.91
N GLY A 45 -9.90 -0.84 7.39
CA GLY A 45 -8.65 -0.97 6.64
C GLY A 45 -8.80 -0.95 5.13
N GLU A 46 -10.01 -0.99 4.59
CA GLU A 46 -10.30 -0.90 3.15
C GLU A 46 -10.05 0.52 2.60
N ILE A 47 -8.84 1.04 2.85
CA ILE A 47 -8.42 2.41 2.50
C ILE A 47 -8.47 2.67 0.99
N GLY A 48 -8.31 1.62 0.19
CA GLY A 48 -8.42 1.70 -1.27
C GLY A 48 -9.78 2.19 -1.75
N HIS A 49 -10.82 2.03 -0.93
CA HIS A 49 -12.17 2.48 -1.25
C HIS A 49 -12.54 3.86 -0.66
N THR A 50 -11.59 4.58 -0.08
CA THR A 50 -11.79 6.00 0.25
C THR A 50 -11.82 6.83 -1.03
N VAL A 51 -12.79 7.74 -1.12
CA VAL A 51 -12.92 8.64 -2.28
C VAL A 51 -11.91 9.77 -2.14
N VAL A 52 -10.98 9.86 -3.09
CA VAL A 52 -9.94 10.90 -3.17
C VAL A 52 -10.21 11.90 -4.30
N ASP A 53 -11.12 11.57 -5.20
CA ASP A 53 -11.57 12.44 -6.29
C ASP A 53 -13.03 12.12 -6.65
N ILE A 54 -13.96 13.00 -6.31
CA ILE A 54 -15.39 12.79 -6.55
C ILE A 54 -15.77 12.66 -8.04
N ASN A 55 -14.92 13.18 -8.94
CA ASN A 55 -15.10 13.11 -10.39
C ASN A 55 -14.23 12.02 -11.04
N GLY A 56 -13.55 11.21 -10.22
CA GLY A 56 -12.62 10.21 -10.68
C GLY A 56 -13.26 8.97 -11.31
N PRO A 57 -12.43 7.98 -11.68
CA PRO A 57 -12.88 6.75 -12.32
C PRO A 57 -13.90 5.97 -11.47
N VAL A 58 -14.76 5.20 -12.16
CA VAL A 58 -15.68 4.28 -11.48
C VAL A 58 -14.88 3.11 -10.91
N CYS A 59 -15.04 2.88 -9.61
CA CYS A 59 -14.45 1.75 -8.90
C CYS A 59 -15.38 0.52 -8.99
N GLU A 60 -14.82 -0.67 -8.88
CA GLU A 60 -15.57 -1.93 -8.81
C GLU A 60 -16.56 -2.00 -7.63
N CYS A 61 -16.33 -1.22 -6.56
CA CYS A 61 -17.27 -1.10 -5.45
C CYS A 61 -18.50 -0.23 -5.76
N GLY A 62 -18.63 0.30 -6.98
CA GLY A 62 -19.70 1.16 -7.45
C GLY A 62 -19.51 2.66 -7.19
N LYS A 63 -18.56 3.06 -6.34
CA LYS A 63 -18.24 4.48 -6.10
C LYS A 63 -17.34 5.04 -7.20
N LYS A 64 -17.23 6.37 -7.29
CA LYS A 64 -16.28 7.06 -8.16
C LYS A 64 -15.09 7.58 -7.35
N GLY A 65 -13.90 7.56 -7.96
CA GLY A 65 -12.70 8.18 -7.45
C GLY A 65 -12.12 7.56 -6.19
N CYS A 66 -12.29 6.26 -6.01
CA CYS A 66 -11.63 5.51 -4.96
C CYS A 66 -10.11 5.52 -5.15
N LEU A 67 -9.34 5.61 -4.07
CA LEU A 67 -7.87 5.65 -4.11
C LEU A 67 -7.27 4.51 -4.94
N GLN A 68 -7.81 3.30 -4.84
CA GLN A 68 -7.29 2.15 -5.59
C GLN A 68 -7.40 2.31 -7.11
N THR A 69 -8.32 3.15 -7.61
CA THR A 69 -8.44 3.43 -9.05
C THR A 69 -7.34 4.39 -9.58
N TYR A 70 -6.35 4.72 -8.76
CA TYR A 70 -5.23 5.57 -9.12
C TYR A 70 -3.88 4.88 -8.99
N ILE A 71 -3.73 3.91 -8.04
CA ILE A 71 -2.41 3.39 -7.72
C ILE A 71 -2.38 1.87 -7.43
N SER A 72 -3.50 1.14 -7.41
CA SER A 72 -3.43 -0.31 -7.25
C SER A 72 -2.79 -0.99 -8.46
N GLU A 73 -2.11 -2.11 -8.24
CA GLU A 73 -1.51 -2.89 -9.31
C GLU A 73 -2.57 -3.34 -10.33
N SER A 74 -3.72 -3.83 -9.85
CA SER A 74 -4.82 -4.27 -10.73
C SER A 74 -5.33 -3.15 -11.63
N TRP A 75 -5.46 -1.94 -11.09
CA TRP A 75 -5.92 -0.79 -11.87
C TRP A 75 -4.89 -0.32 -12.89
N LEU A 76 -3.62 -0.27 -12.51
CA LEU A 76 -2.53 0.09 -13.42
C LEU A 76 -2.42 -0.91 -14.58
N ILE A 77 -2.50 -2.23 -14.29
CA ILE A 77 -2.49 -3.28 -15.30
C ILE A 77 -3.70 -3.14 -16.23
N LYS A 78 -4.92 -3.01 -15.68
CA LYS A 78 -6.14 -2.80 -16.47
C LYS A 78 -6.05 -1.57 -17.36
N THR A 79 -5.50 -0.48 -16.86
CA THR A 79 -5.28 0.75 -17.63
C THR A 79 -4.28 0.51 -18.75
N GLY A 80 -3.22 -0.24 -18.51
CA GLY A 80 -2.26 -0.66 -19.53
C GLY A 80 -2.89 -1.51 -20.62
N GLN A 81 -3.73 -2.48 -20.26
CA GLN A 81 -4.47 -3.32 -21.20
C GLN A 81 -5.40 -2.49 -22.09
N LEU A 82 -6.12 -1.54 -21.50
CA LEU A 82 -6.97 -0.62 -22.28
C LEU A 82 -6.16 0.24 -23.26
N LEU A 83 -5.01 0.76 -22.83
CA LEU A 83 -4.11 1.53 -23.68
C LEU A 83 -3.54 0.65 -24.81
N PHE A 84 -3.12 -0.57 -24.51
CA PHE A 84 -2.60 -1.52 -25.48
C PHE A 84 -3.58 -1.76 -26.62
N ASN A 85 -4.88 -1.90 -26.31
CA ASN A 85 -5.92 -2.15 -27.31
C ASN A 85 -6.37 -0.91 -28.05
N SER A 86 -6.39 0.25 -27.39
CA SER A 86 -6.95 1.48 -27.97
C SER A 86 -5.95 2.31 -28.77
N SER A 87 -4.65 2.14 -28.53
CA SER A 87 -3.59 2.94 -29.18
C SER A 87 -2.58 2.06 -29.92
N PRO A 88 -2.50 2.11 -31.25
CA PRO A 88 -1.55 1.29 -32.01
C PRO A 88 -0.08 1.58 -31.74
N ASN A 89 0.25 2.81 -31.36
CA ASN A 89 1.63 3.30 -31.19
C ASN A 89 2.03 3.46 -29.71
N ASN A 90 1.37 2.76 -28.79
CA ASN A 90 1.76 2.83 -27.38
C ASN A 90 3.03 2.03 -27.10
N ILE A 91 3.77 2.46 -26.06
CA ILE A 91 5.04 1.84 -25.67
C ILE A 91 4.92 0.37 -25.29
N LEU A 92 3.77 -0.05 -24.73
CA LEU A 92 3.59 -1.43 -24.25
C LEU A 92 3.73 -2.44 -25.39
N ARG A 93 3.40 -2.07 -26.63
CA ARG A 93 3.57 -2.94 -27.81
C ARG A 93 5.02 -3.25 -28.15
N SER A 94 5.95 -2.44 -27.67
CA SER A 94 7.38 -2.74 -27.77
C SER A 94 7.89 -3.60 -26.61
N LEU A 95 7.13 -3.73 -25.53
CA LEU A 95 7.51 -4.45 -24.32
C LEU A 95 6.89 -5.85 -24.24
N VAL A 96 5.66 -6.00 -24.76
CA VAL A 96 4.92 -7.27 -24.71
C VAL A 96 4.17 -7.51 -26.03
N THR A 97 3.87 -8.78 -26.30
CA THR A 97 3.19 -9.20 -27.53
C THR A 97 1.68 -9.26 -27.40
N SER A 98 1.17 -9.43 -26.18
CA SER A 98 -0.25 -9.54 -25.89
C SER A 98 -0.64 -8.68 -24.68
N GLU A 99 -1.88 -8.21 -24.66
CA GLU A 99 -2.43 -7.50 -23.47
C GLU A 99 -2.41 -8.34 -22.20
N ASN A 100 -2.49 -9.68 -22.34
CA ASN A 100 -2.46 -10.59 -21.21
C ASN A 100 -1.07 -10.73 -20.58
N ASP A 101 -0.02 -10.30 -21.28
CA ASP A 101 1.36 -10.32 -20.79
C ASP A 101 1.71 -9.04 -20.00
N ILE A 102 0.77 -8.08 -19.93
CA ILE A 102 0.97 -6.84 -19.20
C ILE A 102 0.91 -7.11 -17.71
N THR A 103 2.01 -6.87 -17.05
CA THR A 103 2.20 -6.99 -15.59
C THR A 103 2.55 -5.63 -14.99
N ILE A 104 2.63 -5.56 -13.69
CA ILE A 104 3.08 -4.33 -13.02
C ILE A 104 4.52 -3.98 -13.39
N GLU A 105 5.38 -4.97 -13.62
CA GLU A 105 6.75 -4.80 -14.09
C GLU A 105 6.80 -4.17 -15.49
N THR A 106 5.87 -4.54 -16.38
CA THR A 106 5.71 -3.91 -17.70
C THR A 106 5.36 -2.43 -17.57
N ILE A 107 4.44 -2.09 -16.67
CA ILE A 107 4.03 -0.71 -16.41
C ILE A 107 5.19 0.12 -15.81
N ILE A 108 5.93 -0.45 -14.87
CA ILE A 108 7.13 0.17 -14.30
C ILE A 108 8.17 0.43 -15.40
N LYS A 109 8.36 -0.54 -16.29
CA LYS A 109 9.31 -0.40 -17.41
C LYS A 109 8.90 0.71 -18.37
N ALA A 110 7.61 0.84 -18.68
CA ALA A 110 7.10 1.95 -19.49
C ALA A 110 7.36 3.32 -18.81
N TYR A 111 7.15 3.42 -17.51
CA TYR A 111 7.50 4.60 -16.73
C TYR A 111 9.00 4.94 -16.82
N GLU A 112 9.89 3.95 -16.60
CA GLU A 112 11.34 4.12 -16.66
C GLU A 112 11.83 4.57 -18.04
N LEU A 113 11.13 4.18 -19.11
CA LEU A 113 11.40 4.62 -20.48
C LEU A 113 10.85 6.02 -20.78
N GLY A 114 10.24 6.70 -19.80
CA GLY A 114 9.74 8.06 -19.91
C GLY A 114 8.39 8.18 -20.63
N ASP A 115 7.60 7.11 -20.68
CA ASP A 115 6.26 7.19 -21.25
C ASP A 115 5.40 8.18 -20.44
N SER A 116 4.94 9.23 -21.11
CA SER A 116 4.22 10.32 -20.46
C SER A 116 2.88 9.89 -19.85
N TYR A 117 2.22 8.90 -20.43
CA TYR A 117 0.95 8.42 -19.92
C TYR A 117 1.13 7.73 -18.55
N PHE A 118 2.07 6.79 -18.45
CA PHE A 118 2.33 6.08 -17.18
C PHE A 118 3.02 6.97 -16.16
N THR A 119 3.90 7.88 -16.59
CA THR A 119 4.49 8.89 -15.69
C THR A 119 3.39 9.70 -15.01
N ASN A 120 2.48 10.29 -15.77
CA ASN A 120 1.38 11.08 -15.21
C ASN A 120 0.45 10.26 -14.33
N LYS A 121 0.14 9.01 -14.71
CA LYS A 121 -0.76 8.14 -13.92
C LYS A 121 -0.15 7.76 -12.58
N ILE A 122 1.10 7.34 -12.58
CA ILE A 122 1.78 6.91 -11.35
C ILE A 122 2.05 8.12 -10.45
N ASP A 123 2.51 9.24 -10.98
CA ASP A 123 2.76 10.45 -10.20
C ASP A 123 1.47 10.96 -9.52
N GLN A 124 0.35 10.96 -10.25
CA GLN A 124 -0.95 11.29 -9.68
C GLN A 124 -1.33 10.30 -8.57
N GLY A 125 -1.16 9.01 -8.81
CA GLY A 125 -1.46 7.96 -7.85
C GLY A 125 -0.63 8.08 -6.57
N LEU A 126 0.68 8.33 -6.68
CA LEU A 126 1.58 8.54 -5.54
C LEU A 126 1.20 9.78 -4.74
N LYS A 127 0.83 10.87 -5.40
CA LYS A 127 0.36 12.09 -4.74
C LYS A 127 -0.92 11.87 -3.95
N LEU A 128 -1.90 11.16 -4.51
CA LEU A 128 -3.15 10.84 -3.81
C LEU A 128 -2.93 9.85 -2.66
N LEU A 129 -2.02 8.89 -2.83
CA LEU A 129 -1.65 7.95 -1.78
C LEU A 129 -0.96 8.67 -0.61
N SER A 130 0.01 9.55 -0.89
CA SER A 130 0.70 10.31 0.16
C SER A 130 -0.27 11.19 0.96
N THR A 131 -1.21 11.84 0.28
CA THR A 131 -2.28 12.63 0.93
C THR A 131 -3.17 11.73 1.79
N SER A 132 -3.57 10.55 1.30
CA SER A 132 -4.37 9.60 2.06
C SER A 132 -3.64 9.10 3.32
N ILE A 133 -2.34 8.83 3.22
CA ILE A 133 -1.51 8.43 4.36
C ILE A 133 -1.45 9.56 5.40
N ALA A 134 -1.20 10.80 4.97
CA ALA A 134 -1.18 11.96 5.86
C ALA A 134 -2.53 12.16 6.58
N ASN A 135 -3.65 12.04 5.86
CA ASN A 135 -4.99 12.12 6.44
C ASN A 135 -5.24 11.00 7.47
N THR A 136 -4.74 9.80 7.24
CA THR A 136 -4.86 8.71 8.21
C THR A 136 -4.10 9.01 9.49
N LEU A 137 -2.91 9.63 9.40
CA LEU A 137 -2.11 10.02 10.56
C LEU A 137 -2.73 11.14 11.40
N ILE A 138 -3.60 11.97 10.81
CA ILE A 138 -4.37 12.97 11.57
C ILE A 138 -5.37 12.29 12.52
N ILE A 139 -5.91 11.13 12.09
CA ILE A 139 -6.95 10.41 12.83
C ILE A 139 -6.33 9.36 13.76
N GLN A 140 -5.23 8.74 13.32
CA GLN A 140 -4.64 7.57 13.97
C GLN A 140 -3.20 7.84 14.38
N ASP A 141 -2.95 7.97 15.69
CA ASP A 141 -1.60 8.15 16.25
C ASP A 141 -0.73 6.92 15.97
N SER A 142 0.38 7.13 15.26
CA SER A 142 1.32 6.07 14.88
C SER A 142 2.76 6.59 14.94
N GLU A 143 3.68 5.73 15.33
CA GLU A 143 5.11 6.05 15.45
C GLU A 143 5.85 5.72 14.15
N LYS A 144 5.31 4.79 13.37
CA LYS A 144 5.92 4.26 12.14
C LYS A 144 4.89 3.93 11.08
N ILE A 145 5.29 4.03 9.84
CA ILE A 145 4.52 3.59 8.67
C ILE A 145 5.34 2.54 7.93
N TYR A 146 4.75 1.37 7.74
CA TYR A 146 5.26 0.37 6.81
C TYR A 146 4.51 0.47 5.49
N LEU A 147 5.26 0.57 4.39
CA LEU A 147 4.72 0.55 3.03
C LEU A 147 5.19 -0.71 2.32
N ASN A 148 4.25 -1.49 1.83
CA ASN A 148 4.50 -2.75 1.14
C ASN A 148 3.87 -2.73 -0.25
N SER A 149 4.70 -2.74 -1.29
CA SER A 149 4.28 -2.81 -2.69
C SER A 149 5.44 -3.24 -3.57
N LYS A 150 5.16 -3.88 -4.70
CA LYS A 150 6.13 -4.11 -5.77
C LYS A 150 6.65 -2.79 -6.35
N LEU A 151 5.79 -1.77 -6.50
CA LEU A 151 6.18 -0.45 -6.97
C LEU A 151 7.36 0.11 -6.17
N PHE A 152 7.32 -0.01 -4.84
CA PHE A 152 8.30 0.60 -3.96
C PHE A 152 9.62 -0.19 -3.85
N GLN A 153 9.76 -1.33 -4.53
CA GLN A 153 11.05 -1.99 -4.68
C GLN A 153 11.97 -1.21 -5.66
N HIS A 154 11.39 -0.34 -6.49
CA HIS A 154 12.13 0.57 -7.37
C HIS A 154 12.50 1.86 -6.64
N LEU A 155 13.77 2.22 -6.70
CA LEU A 155 14.34 3.34 -5.92
C LEU A 155 13.66 4.68 -6.23
N SER A 156 13.29 4.92 -7.48
CA SER A 156 12.60 6.14 -7.90
C SER A 156 11.26 6.31 -7.16
N PHE A 157 10.42 5.28 -7.17
CA PHE A 157 9.11 5.32 -6.50
C PHE A 157 9.24 5.35 -4.97
N LYS A 158 10.23 4.62 -4.44
CA LYS A 158 10.54 4.64 -3.01
C LYS A 158 10.87 6.07 -2.53
N ASN A 159 11.78 6.73 -3.22
CA ASN A 159 12.20 8.07 -2.84
C ASN A 159 11.07 9.10 -3.02
N GLN A 160 10.31 8.97 -4.11
CA GLN A 160 9.20 9.86 -4.41
C GLN A 160 8.09 9.76 -3.36
N ILE A 161 7.63 8.55 -3.01
CA ILE A 161 6.57 8.39 -2.02
C ILE A 161 6.98 8.88 -0.64
N ILE A 162 8.21 8.59 -0.19
CA ILE A 162 8.72 9.08 1.10
C ILE A 162 8.74 10.60 1.12
N SER A 163 9.31 11.23 0.09
CA SER A 163 9.37 12.70 -0.02
C SER A 163 7.98 13.33 -0.02
N GLN A 164 7.03 12.77 -0.76
CA GLN A 164 5.66 13.29 -0.83
C GLN A 164 4.91 13.13 0.50
N ILE A 165 5.09 12.02 1.21
CA ILE A 165 4.51 11.86 2.55
C ILE A 165 5.08 12.89 3.51
N GLN A 166 6.41 13.08 3.52
CA GLN A 166 7.07 14.07 4.36
C GLN A 166 6.59 15.50 4.05
N GLU A 167 6.41 15.84 2.77
CA GLU A 167 5.86 17.11 2.34
C GLU A 167 4.44 17.34 2.90
N GLN A 168 3.57 16.36 2.81
CA GLN A 168 2.21 16.42 3.37
C GLN A 168 2.22 16.55 4.89
N LEU A 169 3.17 15.92 5.58
CA LEU A 169 3.28 15.97 7.04
C LEU A 169 3.86 17.29 7.54
N ASN A 170 4.68 17.97 6.75
CA ASN A 170 5.23 19.28 7.12
C ASN A 170 4.18 20.38 7.29
N PHE A 171 3.00 20.20 6.72
CA PHE A 171 1.85 21.10 6.88
C PHE A 171 1.21 21.00 8.27
N ILE A 172 1.34 19.86 8.93
CA ILE A 172 0.82 19.63 10.27
C ILE A 172 1.93 19.99 11.25
N PRO A 173 1.67 20.83 12.30
CA PRO A 173 2.67 21.15 13.31
C PRO A 173 2.94 19.93 14.21
N MET A 174 3.24 18.80 13.60
CA MET A 174 3.65 17.58 14.26
C MET A 174 5.14 17.68 14.60
N LYS A 175 5.46 17.79 15.87
CA LYS A 175 6.85 17.74 16.37
C LYS A 175 7.47 16.33 16.29
N ARG A 176 6.79 15.34 15.68
CA ARG A 176 7.26 13.95 15.56
C ARG A 176 7.74 13.69 14.15
N ASN A 177 8.99 13.25 14.03
CA ASN A 177 9.43 12.56 12.84
C ASN A 177 8.79 11.18 12.83
N ILE A 178 7.94 10.94 11.84
CA ILE A 178 7.37 9.61 11.61
C ILE A 178 8.38 8.80 10.79
N ASP A 179 8.75 7.64 11.31
CA ASP A 179 9.59 6.70 10.58
C ASP A 179 8.78 6.06 9.44
N ILE A 180 9.32 6.10 8.21
CA ILE A 180 8.68 5.51 7.03
C ILE A 180 9.60 4.43 6.50
N GLU A 181 9.15 3.18 6.58
CA GLU A 181 9.89 2.03 6.09
C GLU A 181 9.19 1.38 4.89
N ILE A 182 9.94 1.21 3.80
CA ILE A 182 9.52 0.37 2.70
C ILE A 182 9.93 -1.06 3.01
N THR A 183 8.96 -1.93 3.22
CA THR A 183 9.24 -3.34 3.49
C THR A 183 9.58 -4.08 2.20
N GLU A 184 10.45 -5.08 2.29
CA GLU A 184 10.70 -5.99 1.17
C GLU A 184 9.39 -6.65 0.70
N PHE A 185 9.19 -6.71 -0.61
CA PHE A 185 8.02 -7.37 -1.18
C PHE A 185 8.21 -8.89 -1.17
N ASP A 186 7.23 -9.57 -0.57
CA ASP A 186 7.20 -11.03 -0.49
C ASP A 186 5.79 -11.53 -0.83
N ASN A 187 5.67 -12.40 -1.83
CA ASN A 187 4.41 -13.01 -2.25
C ASN A 187 3.72 -13.81 -1.13
N PHE A 188 4.49 -14.30 -0.15
CA PHE A 188 3.99 -15.08 0.97
C PHE A 188 3.65 -14.24 2.20
N ARG A 189 3.80 -12.90 2.14
CA ARG A 189 3.53 -12.02 3.30
C ARG A 189 2.11 -12.17 3.83
N GLY A 190 1.12 -12.37 2.96
CA GLY A 190 -0.26 -12.67 3.38
C GLY A 190 -0.36 -13.97 4.18
N ALA A 191 0.28 -15.03 3.70
CA ALA A 191 0.32 -16.33 4.38
C ALA A 191 1.05 -16.24 5.73
N LYS A 192 2.18 -15.52 5.78
CA LYS A 192 2.89 -15.24 7.04
C LYS A 192 2.01 -14.48 8.03
N GLY A 193 1.24 -13.49 7.56
CA GLY A 193 0.28 -12.76 8.38
C GLY A 193 -0.84 -13.66 8.93
N ALA A 194 -1.37 -14.57 8.13
CA ALA A 194 -2.36 -15.56 8.55
C ALA A 194 -1.77 -16.55 9.58
N ALA A 195 -0.55 -17.03 9.36
CA ALA A 195 0.15 -17.89 10.31
C ALA A 195 0.39 -17.18 11.64
N ALA A 196 0.80 -15.90 11.63
CA ALA A 196 0.96 -15.10 12.83
C ALA A 196 -0.37 -14.94 13.59
N LEU A 197 -1.48 -14.72 12.89
CA LEU A 197 -2.81 -14.62 13.48
C LEU A 197 -3.23 -15.95 14.13
N ALA A 198 -3.00 -17.07 13.46
CA ALA A 198 -3.28 -18.40 13.99
C ALA A 198 -2.43 -18.68 15.23
N ALA A 199 -1.12 -18.43 15.18
CA ALA A 199 -0.21 -18.61 16.31
C ALA A 199 -0.65 -17.74 17.50
N PHE A 200 -0.98 -16.47 17.26
CA PHE A 200 -1.49 -15.59 18.28
C PHE A 200 -2.78 -16.11 18.91
N THR A 201 -3.75 -16.48 18.09
CA THR A 201 -5.09 -16.87 18.56
C THR A 201 -5.07 -18.17 19.36
N PHE A 202 -4.33 -19.17 18.87
CA PHE A 202 -4.37 -20.52 19.46
C PHE A 202 -3.33 -20.77 20.54
N PHE A 203 -2.16 -20.13 20.47
CA PHE A 203 -1.05 -20.43 21.36
C PHE A 203 -0.74 -19.29 22.33
N ILE A 204 -0.89 -18.03 21.92
CA ILE A 204 -0.44 -16.89 22.71
C ILE A 204 -1.58 -16.31 23.56
N LYS A 205 -2.74 -16.03 22.96
CA LYS A 205 -3.89 -15.42 23.63
C LYS A 205 -4.43 -16.26 24.79
N ASN A 206 -4.30 -17.58 24.71
CA ASN A 206 -4.80 -18.54 25.71
C ASN A 206 -3.75 -18.99 26.73
N SER A 207 -2.50 -18.57 26.58
CA SER A 207 -1.43 -18.84 27.55
C SER A 207 -1.28 -17.64 28.50
N ASN A 208 -1.18 -17.89 29.81
CA ASN A 208 -0.80 -16.87 30.80
C ASN A 208 0.67 -16.40 30.64
N PHE A 209 1.19 -16.42 29.43
CA PHE A 209 2.53 -15.95 29.13
C PHE A 209 2.54 -14.42 29.03
N GLU A 210 3.32 -13.78 29.90
CA GLU A 210 3.74 -12.39 29.70
C GLU A 210 4.52 -12.31 28.39
N TYR A 211 4.09 -11.39 27.53
CA TYR A 211 4.71 -11.16 26.23
C TYR A 211 6.14 -10.66 26.39
N HIS A 212 7.11 -11.54 26.41
CA HIS A 212 8.45 -11.18 25.98
C HIS A 212 8.51 -11.47 24.46
N ARG A 213 8.83 -10.43 23.66
CA ARG A 213 9.03 -10.52 22.21
C ARG A 213 9.95 -11.71 21.91
N LEU A 214 9.53 -12.60 21.01
CA LEU A 214 10.35 -13.72 20.53
C LEU A 214 11.50 -13.22 19.70
#